data_17181682dcb49257d131434e917e4e31
#
_entry.id   17181682dcb49257d131434e917e4e31
#
_cell.length_a   1.000
_cell.length_b   1.000
_cell.length_c   1.000
_cell.angle_alpha   90.00
_cell.angle_beta   90.00
_cell.angle_gamma   90.00
#
_symmetry.space_group_name_H-M   'P 1'
#
loop_
_entity.id
_entity.type
_entity.pdbx_description
1 polymer ?
#
loop_
_entity_poly.entity_id
_entity_poly.type
_entity_poly.pdbx_seq_one_letter_code
_entity_poly.pdbx_strand_id
1 'polypeptide(L)'
;MSIEHLVVCGGGTNVYASLGIIHEAIKDNVIQYDKLKTVYAVSSGTFIGLIIALKLNIEEIVEYVLNFYFLLEKHQALFTNTSTLFTNILKKKGIFDNEIIRYIIKPLLEATEVLHVESTLLELYEYSKLELNMVTTNVSTMETEFLNYKTHPDLKIYDAIHMSCSIPIIFNPIKINDNFYIDGALYANNPIQECINREATNIDKIFAITCVGSNNINVVYDDNVIYYAISILRKVIYSCEKDQLYKMVDSKYFFRIKAGVDETLIKMKDPQVRRDIYDSGIKTYRE
;
A
#
# COMPACT_ATOMS: atom_id res chain seq x y z
N MET A 1 -13.56 -10.66 -21.48
CA MET A 1 -14.06 -10.26 -20.15
C MET A 1 -13.33 -9.01 -19.75
N SER A 2 -13.99 -8.03 -19.15
CA SER A 2 -13.34 -6.82 -18.62
C SER A 2 -13.03 -6.99 -17.14
N ILE A 3 -11.90 -6.46 -16.69
CA ILE A 3 -11.57 -6.34 -15.26
C ILE A 3 -12.50 -5.28 -14.66
N GLU A 4 -13.16 -5.63 -13.57
CA GLU A 4 -14.09 -4.75 -12.85
C GLU A 4 -13.56 -4.38 -11.45
N HIS A 5 -12.68 -5.19 -10.89
CA HIS A 5 -12.15 -5.03 -9.53
C HIS A 5 -10.63 -5.18 -9.51
N LEU A 6 -9.98 -4.37 -8.70
CA LEU A 6 -8.54 -4.42 -8.46
C LEU A 6 -8.28 -4.75 -7.00
N VAL A 7 -7.36 -5.69 -6.74
CA VAL A 7 -6.88 -5.99 -5.39
C VAL A 7 -5.37 -5.81 -5.34
N VAL A 8 -4.90 -4.95 -4.47
CA VAL A 8 -3.46 -4.66 -4.29
C VAL A 8 -3.07 -4.85 -2.84
N CYS A 9 -2.23 -5.83 -2.59
CA CYS A 9 -1.73 -6.10 -1.24
C CYS A 9 -0.74 -5.04 -0.75
N GLY A 10 -0.47 -5.06 0.55
CA GLY A 10 0.67 -4.37 1.15
C GLY A 10 1.99 -5.07 0.83
N GLY A 11 3.05 -4.30 0.71
CA GLY A 11 4.37 -4.84 0.38
C GLY A 11 5.52 -3.86 0.64
N GLY A 12 5.24 -2.73 1.31
CA GLY A 12 6.25 -1.69 1.56
C GLY A 12 6.85 -1.18 0.24
N THR A 13 8.15 -1.33 0.07
CA THR A 13 8.89 -0.89 -1.13
C THR A 13 8.50 -1.63 -2.41
N ASN A 14 7.84 -2.78 -2.32
CA ASN A 14 7.30 -3.49 -3.49
C ASN A 14 6.17 -2.72 -4.20
N VAL A 15 5.72 -1.58 -3.67
CA VAL A 15 4.81 -0.65 -4.35
C VAL A 15 5.35 -0.25 -5.73
N TYR A 16 6.66 -0.15 -5.90
CA TYR A 16 7.27 0.14 -7.21
C TYR A 16 7.05 -1.01 -8.21
N ALA A 17 7.19 -2.27 -7.77
CA ALA A 17 6.87 -3.42 -8.62
C ALA A 17 5.37 -3.49 -8.94
N SER A 18 4.49 -3.20 -7.96
CA SER A 18 3.06 -3.08 -8.20
C SER A 18 2.74 -2.01 -9.25
N LEU A 19 3.43 -0.87 -9.20
CA LEU A 19 3.30 0.19 -10.20
C LEU A 19 3.72 -0.29 -11.59
N GLY A 20 4.80 -1.08 -11.71
CA GLY A 20 5.25 -1.66 -12.98
C GLY A 20 4.20 -2.60 -13.59
N ILE A 21 3.58 -3.45 -12.77
CA ILE A 21 2.50 -4.34 -13.19
C ILE A 21 1.28 -3.53 -13.67
N ILE A 22 0.86 -2.54 -12.90
CA ILE A 22 -0.30 -1.69 -13.22
C ILE A 22 -0.05 -0.88 -14.51
N HIS A 23 1.16 -0.33 -14.66
CA HIS A 23 1.53 0.42 -15.87
C HIS A 23 1.36 -0.44 -17.13
N GLU A 24 1.95 -1.64 -17.13
CA GLU A 24 1.84 -2.55 -18.27
C GLU A 24 0.39 -3.02 -18.51
N ALA A 25 -0.37 -3.28 -17.46
CA ALA A 25 -1.77 -3.68 -17.58
C ALA A 25 -2.66 -2.57 -18.16
N ILE A 26 -2.39 -1.30 -17.84
CA ILE A 26 -3.09 -0.15 -18.44
C ILE A 26 -2.68 -0.01 -19.91
N LYS A 27 -1.39 -0.08 -20.20
CA LYS A 27 -0.83 0.03 -21.55
C LYS A 27 -1.37 -1.05 -22.49
N ASP A 28 -1.51 -2.29 -22.00
CA ASP A 28 -2.11 -3.41 -22.73
C ASP A 28 -3.65 -3.37 -22.74
N ASN A 29 -4.26 -2.31 -22.18
CA ASN A 29 -5.71 -2.14 -22.10
C ASN A 29 -6.44 -3.27 -21.33
N VAL A 30 -5.72 -3.97 -20.45
CA VAL A 30 -6.30 -4.98 -19.53
C VAL A 30 -7.03 -4.28 -18.40
N ILE A 31 -6.42 -3.24 -17.82
CA ILE A 31 -7.07 -2.33 -16.88
C ILE A 31 -7.56 -1.10 -17.63
N GLN A 32 -8.86 -0.87 -17.59
CA GLN A 32 -9.55 0.29 -18.17
C GLN A 32 -10.23 1.07 -17.05
N TYR A 33 -9.88 2.33 -16.88
CA TYR A 33 -10.38 3.16 -15.75
C TYR A 33 -11.91 3.25 -15.69
N ASP A 34 -12.58 3.28 -16.85
CA ASP A 34 -14.05 3.36 -16.97
C ASP A 34 -14.77 2.03 -16.68
N LYS A 35 -14.06 0.93 -16.64
CA LYS A 35 -14.58 -0.41 -16.32
C LYS A 35 -14.39 -0.80 -14.87
N LEU A 36 -13.42 -0.18 -14.19
CA LEU A 36 -13.18 -0.46 -12.79
C LEU A 36 -14.30 0.11 -11.92
N LYS A 37 -14.82 -0.73 -11.03
CA LYS A 37 -15.86 -0.40 -10.06
C LYS A 37 -15.30 -0.20 -8.67
N THR A 38 -14.41 -1.11 -8.25
CA THR A 38 -13.82 -1.09 -6.91
C THR A 38 -12.33 -1.40 -6.92
N VAL A 39 -11.63 -0.83 -5.94
CA VAL A 39 -10.26 -1.17 -5.60
C VAL A 39 -10.21 -1.55 -4.12
N TYR A 40 -9.58 -2.67 -3.81
CA TYR A 40 -9.24 -3.12 -2.47
C TYR A 40 -7.72 -2.99 -2.31
N ALA A 41 -7.29 -2.14 -1.40
CA ALA A 41 -5.89 -1.80 -1.26
C ALA A 41 -5.43 -1.86 0.21
N VAL A 42 -4.26 -2.42 0.44
CA VAL A 42 -3.69 -2.62 1.79
C VAL A 42 -2.34 -1.95 1.88
N SER A 43 -2.08 -1.23 2.97
CA SER A 43 -0.75 -0.66 3.25
C SER A 43 -0.22 0.16 2.05
N SER A 44 1.00 -0.08 1.61
CA SER A 44 1.57 0.59 0.43
C SER A 44 0.75 0.41 -0.85
N GLY A 45 -0.08 -0.63 -0.95
CA GLY A 45 -1.03 -0.81 -2.06
C GLY A 45 -2.06 0.31 -2.16
N THR A 46 -2.34 1.04 -1.06
CA THR A 46 -3.26 2.19 -1.07
C THR A 46 -2.77 3.34 -1.96
N PHE A 47 -1.45 3.50 -2.13
CA PHE A 47 -0.91 4.46 -3.09
C PHE A 47 -1.24 4.08 -4.53
N ILE A 48 -1.19 2.78 -4.87
CA ILE A 48 -1.62 2.29 -6.18
C ILE A 48 -3.13 2.52 -6.35
N GLY A 49 -3.92 2.21 -5.32
CA GLY A 49 -5.36 2.48 -5.32
C GLY A 49 -5.68 3.96 -5.55
N LEU A 50 -4.95 4.87 -4.90
CA LEU A 50 -5.08 6.31 -5.11
C LEU A 50 -4.72 6.69 -6.55
N ILE A 51 -3.58 6.25 -7.09
CA ILE A 51 -3.14 6.52 -8.47
C ILE A 51 -4.23 6.12 -9.47
N ILE A 52 -4.82 4.94 -9.30
CA ILE A 52 -5.92 4.47 -10.15
C ILE A 52 -7.16 5.36 -10.01
N ALA A 53 -7.52 5.76 -8.78
CA ALA A 53 -8.67 6.63 -8.54
C ALA A 53 -8.50 8.03 -9.15
N LEU A 54 -7.28 8.56 -9.17
CA LEU A 54 -6.99 9.88 -9.73
C LEU A 54 -7.08 9.94 -11.26
N LYS A 55 -6.97 8.80 -11.96
CA LYS A 55 -7.06 8.69 -13.43
C LYS A 55 -6.11 9.61 -14.19
N LEU A 56 -4.99 9.95 -13.56
CA LEU A 56 -3.94 10.76 -14.18
C LEU A 56 -3.19 9.96 -15.26
N ASN A 57 -2.40 10.66 -16.07
CA ASN A 57 -1.55 10.01 -17.07
C ASN A 57 -0.54 9.08 -16.38
N ILE A 58 -0.61 7.79 -16.69
CA ILE A 58 0.19 6.78 -15.98
C ILE A 58 1.70 6.94 -16.24
N GLU A 59 2.10 7.39 -17.43
CA GLU A 59 3.51 7.63 -17.78
C GLU A 59 4.11 8.75 -16.90
N GLU A 60 3.35 9.84 -16.73
CA GLU A 60 3.78 10.98 -15.90
C GLU A 60 3.86 10.57 -14.41
N ILE A 61 2.91 9.76 -13.96
CA ILE A 61 2.90 9.23 -12.58
C ILE A 61 4.11 8.32 -12.35
N VAL A 62 4.43 7.43 -13.29
CA VAL A 62 5.60 6.54 -13.19
C VAL A 62 6.88 7.37 -13.07
N GLU A 63 7.08 8.36 -13.96
CA GLU A 63 8.24 9.23 -13.89
C GLU A 63 8.30 10.03 -12.58
N TYR A 64 7.16 10.55 -12.12
CA TYR A 64 7.09 11.24 -10.84
C TYR A 64 7.48 10.32 -9.69
N VAL A 65 6.85 9.13 -9.57
CA VAL A 65 7.07 8.20 -8.45
C VAL A 65 8.50 7.66 -8.43
N LEU A 66 9.08 7.35 -9.59
CA LEU A 66 10.45 6.84 -9.68
C LEU A 66 11.50 7.90 -9.34
N ASN A 67 11.22 9.17 -9.60
CA ASN A 67 12.15 10.27 -9.29
C ASN A 67 11.89 10.89 -7.90
N PHE A 68 10.72 10.64 -7.31
CA PHE A 68 10.36 11.19 -6.01
C PHE A 68 10.94 10.36 -4.86
N TYR A 69 11.72 11.02 -4.00
CA TYR A 69 12.19 10.41 -2.75
C TYR A 69 11.50 11.08 -1.55
N PHE A 70 10.68 10.30 -0.86
CA PHE A 70 9.82 10.81 0.20
C PHE A 70 10.53 11.05 1.54
N LEU A 71 11.69 10.40 1.77
CA LEU A 71 12.46 10.64 2.99
C LEU A 71 13.33 11.88 2.82
N LEU A 72 12.83 13.01 3.28
CA LEU A 72 13.57 14.25 3.36
C LEU A 72 14.77 14.11 4.33
N GLU A 73 15.76 15.00 4.20
CA GLU A 73 16.95 15.00 5.08
C GLU A 73 16.57 15.01 6.56
N LYS A 74 15.51 15.74 6.95
CA LYS A 74 14.98 15.75 8.33
C LYS A 74 14.55 14.37 8.82
N HIS A 75 14.05 13.50 7.91
CA HIS A 75 13.64 12.14 8.26
C HIS A 75 14.86 11.20 8.32
N GLN A 76 15.89 11.44 7.50
CA GLN A 76 17.14 10.68 7.56
C GLN A 76 17.83 10.87 8.93
N ALA A 77 17.76 12.09 9.50
CA ALA A 77 18.28 12.37 10.84
C ALA A 77 17.60 11.53 11.94
N LEU A 78 16.35 11.08 11.74
CA LEU A 78 15.68 10.20 12.69
C LEU A 78 16.34 8.82 12.78
N PHE A 79 16.91 8.31 11.69
CA PHE A 79 17.60 7.01 11.68
C PHE A 79 19.04 7.10 12.18
N THR A 80 19.66 8.27 12.13
CA THR A 80 21.04 8.48 12.56
C THR A 80 21.16 8.90 14.03
N ASN A 81 20.08 9.49 14.60
CA ASN A 81 20.03 9.93 16.00
C ASN A 81 19.20 8.97 16.85
N THR A 82 19.87 8.00 17.47
CA THR A 82 19.26 6.97 18.30
C THR A 82 18.39 7.53 19.43
N SER A 83 18.77 8.64 20.06
CA SER A 83 18.02 9.26 21.15
C SER A 83 16.69 9.83 20.65
N THR A 84 16.68 10.52 19.50
CA THR A 84 15.46 11.05 18.87
C THR A 84 14.55 9.92 18.41
N LEU A 85 15.11 8.87 17.83
CA LEU A 85 14.40 7.68 17.40
C LEU A 85 13.67 7.02 18.58
N PHE A 86 14.37 6.74 19.68
CA PHE A 86 13.77 6.19 20.89
C PHE A 86 12.69 7.10 21.49
N THR A 87 12.94 8.39 21.52
CA THR A 87 11.95 9.37 22.03
C THR A 87 10.65 9.36 21.22
N ASN A 88 10.75 9.30 19.89
CA ASN A 88 9.58 9.22 19.02
C ASN A 88 8.82 7.92 19.23
N ILE A 89 9.48 6.79 19.25
CA ILE A 89 8.86 5.48 19.48
C ILE A 89 8.14 5.43 20.83
N LEU A 90 8.77 5.89 21.89
CA LEU A 90 8.19 5.87 23.24
C LEU A 90 7.01 6.84 23.38
N LYS A 91 7.10 8.05 22.81
CA LYS A 91 6.07 9.09 22.95
C LYS A 91 4.96 8.97 21.92
N LYS A 92 5.33 8.73 20.64
CA LYS A 92 4.40 8.71 19.50
C LYS A 92 4.01 7.28 19.08
N LYS A 93 4.68 6.24 19.62
CA LYS A 93 4.51 4.83 19.25
C LYS A 93 4.90 4.50 17.80
N GLY A 94 5.61 5.40 17.12
CA GLY A 94 6.09 5.25 15.75
C GLY A 94 7.14 6.29 15.39
N ILE A 95 7.89 6.03 14.34
CA ILE A 95 8.93 6.92 13.80
C ILE A 95 8.29 8.04 12.99
N PHE A 96 7.30 7.70 12.17
CA PHE A 96 6.62 8.61 11.25
C PHE A 96 5.18 8.87 11.67
N ASP A 97 4.70 10.07 11.38
CA ASP A 97 3.30 10.48 11.49
C ASP A 97 2.68 10.67 10.09
N ASN A 98 1.42 11.10 10.04
CA ASN A 98 0.68 11.29 8.79
C ASN A 98 1.24 12.39 7.89
N GLU A 99 2.10 13.28 8.40
CA GLU A 99 2.71 14.34 7.60
C GLU A 99 3.55 13.82 6.43
N ILE A 100 4.15 12.63 6.59
CA ILE A 100 4.91 12.01 5.49
C ILE A 100 3.97 11.55 4.38
N ILE A 101 2.83 10.95 4.73
CA ILE A 101 1.80 10.53 3.75
C ILE A 101 1.24 11.76 3.04
N ARG A 102 0.90 12.79 3.81
CA ARG A 102 0.43 14.06 3.32
C ARG A 102 1.40 14.68 2.29
N TYR A 103 2.68 14.67 2.61
CA TYR A 103 3.73 15.15 1.71
C TYR A 103 3.82 14.36 0.40
N ILE A 104 3.69 13.02 0.46
CA ILE A 104 3.76 12.14 -0.71
C ILE A 104 2.58 12.36 -1.66
N ILE A 105 1.35 12.43 -1.13
CA ILE A 105 0.15 12.43 -1.98
C ILE A 105 -0.29 13.82 -2.42
N LYS A 106 0.16 14.88 -1.75
CA LYS A 106 -0.23 16.26 -2.04
C LYS A 106 -0.06 16.61 -3.54
N PRO A 107 1.12 16.41 -4.18
CA PRO A 107 1.28 16.74 -5.59
C PRO A 107 0.39 15.92 -6.52
N LEU A 108 0.10 14.67 -6.17
CA LEU A 108 -0.79 13.81 -6.96
C LEU A 108 -2.25 14.29 -6.91
N LEU A 109 -2.71 14.73 -5.74
CA LEU A 109 -4.06 15.29 -5.59
C LEU A 109 -4.17 16.63 -6.32
N GLU A 110 -3.21 17.53 -6.13
CA GLU A 110 -3.20 18.84 -6.77
C GLU A 110 -3.10 18.78 -8.31
N ALA A 111 -2.47 17.73 -8.85
CA ALA A 111 -2.42 17.49 -10.30
C ALA A 111 -3.81 17.24 -10.93
N THR A 112 -4.82 16.92 -10.15
CA THR A 112 -6.21 16.79 -10.63
C THR A 112 -6.92 18.12 -10.86
N GLU A 113 -6.37 19.23 -10.34
CA GLU A 113 -6.98 20.58 -10.32
C GLU A 113 -8.33 20.67 -9.57
N VAL A 114 -8.79 19.54 -9.00
CA VAL A 114 -10.07 19.42 -8.29
C VAL A 114 -9.86 19.04 -6.83
N LEU A 115 -9.00 18.05 -6.60
CA LEU A 115 -8.70 17.54 -5.27
C LEU A 115 -7.52 18.28 -4.65
N HIS A 116 -7.51 18.33 -3.34
CA HIS A 116 -6.40 18.92 -2.57
C HIS A 116 -6.07 18.04 -1.36
N VAL A 117 -4.99 18.36 -0.66
CA VAL A 117 -4.47 17.52 0.43
C VAL A 117 -5.48 17.28 1.56
N GLU A 118 -6.42 18.21 1.78
CA GLU A 118 -7.49 18.06 2.78
C GLU A 118 -8.75 17.35 2.25
N SER A 119 -8.72 16.88 1.00
CA SER A 119 -9.88 16.18 0.43
C SER A 119 -10.19 14.88 1.16
N THR A 120 -11.49 14.56 1.21
CA THR A 120 -12.06 13.43 1.92
C THR A 120 -12.25 12.21 1.01
N LEU A 121 -12.57 11.06 1.61
CA LEU A 121 -12.91 9.85 0.84
C LEU A 121 -14.18 10.03 0.01
N LEU A 122 -15.13 10.84 0.48
CA LEU A 122 -16.33 11.18 -0.30
C LEU A 122 -15.98 12.02 -1.51
N GLU A 123 -15.17 13.07 -1.35
CA GLU A 123 -14.71 13.92 -2.46
C GLU A 123 -13.91 13.12 -3.50
N LEU A 124 -13.05 12.18 -3.05
CA LEU A 124 -12.33 11.27 -3.95
C LEU A 124 -13.29 10.39 -4.75
N TYR A 125 -14.34 9.86 -4.12
CA TYR A 125 -15.37 9.08 -4.81
C TYR A 125 -16.18 9.94 -5.79
N GLU A 126 -16.56 11.15 -5.40
CA GLU A 126 -17.29 12.07 -6.27
C GLU A 126 -16.50 12.44 -7.52
N TYR A 127 -15.18 12.60 -7.38
CA TYR A 127 -14.26 12.85 -8.49
C TYR A 127 -14.10 11.61 -9.38
N SER A 128 -13.78 10.46 -8.80
CA SER A 128 -13.33 9.26 -9.53
C SER A 128 -14.49 8.36 -9.99
N LYS A 129 -15.60 8.34 -9.26
CA LYS A 129 -16.68 7.34 -9.32
C LYS A 129 -16.19 5.90 -9.09
N LEU A 130 -15.02 5.75 -8.48
CA LEU A 130 -14.39 4.48 -8.14
C LEU A 130 -14.45 4.27 -6.63
N GLU A 131 -14.97 3.15 -6.18
CA GLU A 131 -14.96 2.81 -4.75
C GLU A 131 -13.57 2.30 -4.35
N LEU A 132 -12.81 3.12 -3.64
CA LEU A 132 -11.52 2.74 -3.08
C LEU A 132 -11.71 2.27 -1.63
N ASN A 133 -11.51 0.97 -1.41
CA ASN A 133 -11.55 0.32 -0.10
C ASN A 133 -10.12 0.19 0.44
N MET A 134 -9.73 1.04 1.38
CA MET A 134 -8.44 0.97 2.07
C MET A 134 -8.58 0.11 3.31
N VAL A 135 -7.76 -0.95 3.40
CA VAL A 135 -7.88 -1.95 4.48
C VAL A 135 -7.02 -1.55 5.66
N THR A 136 -7.60 -1.56 6.84
CA THR A 136 -6.91 -1.34 8.11
C THR A 136 -7.33 -2.37 9.14
N THR A 137 -6.58 -2.52 10.23
CA THR A 137 -6.91 -3.37 11.37
C THR A 137 -7.28 -2.51 12.57
N ASN A 138 -8.49 -2.66 13.08
CA ASN A 138 -8.89 -2.09 14.36
C ASN A 138 -8.34 -2.97 15.50
N VAL A 139 -7.39 -2.45 16.26
CA VAL A 139 -6.73 -3.21 17.34
C VAL A 139 -7.65 -3.42 18.53
N SER A 140 -8.64 -2.53 18.74
CA SER A 140 -9.55 -2.63 19.87
C SER A 140 -10.52 -3.81 19.74
N THR A 141 -10.89 -4.16 18.48
CA THR A 141 -11.79 -5.29 18.19
C THR A 141 -11.07 -6.47 17.54
N MET A 142 -9.83 -6.27 17.07
CA MET A 142 -9.06 -7.21 16.25
C MET A 142 -9.80 -7.60 14.95
N GLU A 143 -10.47 -6.62 14.34
CA GLU A 143 -11.23 -6.82 13.10
C GLU A 143 -10.62 -6.01 11.95
N THR A 144 -10.81 -6.52 10.74
CA THR A 144 -10.51 -5.80 9.51
C THR A 144 -11.58 -4.77 9.23
N GLU A 145 -11.19 -3.52 9.02
CA GLU A 145 -12.09 -2.46 8.56
C GLU A 145 -11.71 -1.97 7.16
N PHE A 146 -12.73 -1.56 6.40
CA PHE A 146 -12.62 -1.04 5.06
C PHE A 146 -13.00 0.44 5.07
N LEU A 147 -11.99 1.28 4.94
CA LEU A 147 -12.15 2.73 4.88
C LEU A 147 -12.50 3.12 3.46
N ASN A 148 -13.70 3.63 3.25
CA ASN A 148 -14.20 4.11 1.96
C ASN A 148 -15.23 5.23 2.17
N TYR A 149 -15.73 5.79 1.08
CA TYR A 149 -16.70 6.90 1.13
C TYR A 149 -18.04 6.55 1.79
N LYS A 150 -18.42 5.26 1.90
CA LYS A 150 -19.67 4.82 2.56
C LYS A 150 -19.48 4.70 4.07
N THR A 151 -18.33 4.19 4.49
CA THR A 151 -18.04 3.91 5.90
C THR A 151 -17.45 5.11 6.62
N HIS A 152 -16.62 5.90 5.93
CA HIS A 152 -15.86 7.03 6.48
C HIS A 152 -15.84 8.22 5.49
N PRO A 153 -17.01 8.80 5.14
CA PRO A 153 -17.09 9.84 4.11
C PRO A 153 -16.22 11.06 4.39
N ASP A 154 -16.15 11.49 5.64
CA ASP A 154 -15.44 12.70 6.06
C ASP A 154 -13.96 12.48 6.39
N LEU A 155 -13.49 11.22 6.35
CA LEU A 155 -12.09 10.90 6.63
C LEU A 155 -11.20 11.44 5.51
N LYS A 156 -10.11 12.13 5.87
CA LYS A 156 -9.15 12.65 4.90
C LYS A 156 -8.42 11.50 4.20
N ILE A 157 -8.14 11.67 2.90
CA ILE A 157 -7.45 10.67 2.09
C ILE A 157 -6.12 10.26 2.72
N TYR A 158 -5.32 11.24 3.17
CA TYR A 158 -4.02 10.97 3.80
C TYR A 158 -4.14 10.21 5.13
N ASP A 159 -5.19 10.47 5.92
CA ASP A 159 -5.42 9.73 7.18
C ASP A 159 -5.86 8.29 6.90
N ALA A 160 -6.71 8.06 5.90
CA ALA A 160 -7.10 6.71 5.50
C ALA A 160 -5.89 5.88 5.01
N ILE A 161 -5.02 6.49 4.18
CA ILE A 161 -3.77 5.84 3.74
C ILE A 161 -2.87 5.57 4.94
N HIS A 162 -2.72 6.56 5.86
CA HIS A 162 -1.89 6.38 7.05
C HIS A 162 -2.42 5.24 7.92
N MET A 163 -3.72 5.16 8.19
CA MET A 163 -4.33 4.06 8.96
C MET A 163 -3.99 2.71 8.33
N SER A 164 -4.11 2.60 7.01
CA SER A 164 -3.78 1.39 6.27
C SER A 164 -2.28 1.05 6.25
N CYS A 165 -1.39 2.05 6.40
CA CYS A 165 0.07 1.91 6.38
C CYS A 165 0.71 1.90 7.78
N SER A 166 -0.08 1.95 8.85
CA SER A 166 0.43 2.10 10.23
C SER A 166 1.07 0.82 10.77
N ILE A 167 2.16 0.37 10.12
CA ILE A 167 2.99 -0.72 10.64
C ILE A 167 3.56 -0.29 11.99
N PRO A 168 3.32 -1.07 13.08
CA PRO A 168 3.83 -0.75 14.41
C PRO A 168 5.32 -0.44 14.39
N ILE A 169 5.76 0.53 15.19
CA ILE A 169 7.13 1.05 15.28
C ILE A 169 7.50 1.98 14.11
N ILE A 170 7.08 1.69 12.88
CA ILE A 170 7.39 2.54 11.73
C ILE A 170 6.47 3.76 11.71
N PHE A 171 5.18 3.55 11.76
CA PHE A 171 4.19 4.62 11.80
C PHE A 171 3.45 4.63 13.14
N ASN A 172 3.13 5.82 13.62
CA ASN A 172 2.28 5.94 14.79
C ASN A 172 0.84 5.51 14.46
N PRO A 173 0.17 4.76 15.36
CA PRO A 173 -1.22 4.38 15.15
C PRO A 173 -2.11 5.61 15.19
N ILE A 174 -3.16 5.62 14.37
CA ILE A 174 -4.21 6.63 14.44
C ILE A 174 -5.27 6.18 15.46
N LYS A 175 -5.73 7.13 16.28
CA LYS A 175 -6.85 6.93 17.21
C LYS A 175 -8.07 7.69 16.71
N ILE A 176 -9.19 7.00 16.50
CA ILE A 176 -10.50 7.58 16.18
C ILE A 176 -11.52 6.98 17.15
N ASN A 177 -12.26 7.82 17.87
CA ASN A 177 -13.34 7.39 18.78
C ASN A 177 -12.93 6.23 19.71
N ASP A 178 -11.79 6.34 20.40
CA ASP A 178 -11.20 5.33 21.27
C ASP A 178 -10.72 4.02 20.62
N ASN A 179 -10.88 3.84 19.32
CA ASN A 179 -10.29 2.75 18.55
C ASN A 179 -8.89 3.14 18.03
N PHE A 180 -7.98 2.17 18.06
CA PHE A 180 -6.65 2.29 17.48
C PHE A 180 -6.56 1.48 16.20
N TYR A 181 -5.97 2.09 15.18
CA TYR A 181 -5.85 1.50 13.86
C TYR A 181 -4.38 1.29 13.50
N ILE A 182 -4.10 0.11 12.97
CA ILE A 182 -2.77 -0.28 12.48
C ILE A 182 -2.88 -0.85 11.06
N ASP A 183 -1.73 -1.13 10.45
CA ASP A 183 -1.64 -1.63 9.09
C ASP A 183 -2.54 -2.86 8.86
N GLY A 184 -3.34 -2.81 7.80
CA GLY A 184 -4.24 -3.89 7.43
C GLY A 184 -3.54 -5.20 7.07
N ALA A 185 -2.27 -5.12 6.65
CA ALA A 185 -1.48 -6.29 6.28
C ALA A 185 -1.23 -7.26 7.45
N LEU A 186 -1.34 -6.78 8.69
CA LEU A 186 -1.16 -7.63 9.87
C LEU A 186 -2.28 -8.67 10.04
N TYR A 187 -3.46 -8.41 9.48
CA TYR A 187 -4.61 -9.29 9.62
C TYR A 187 -5.21 -9.74 8.28
N ALA A 188 -5.24 -8.88 7.26
CA ALA A 188 -5.83 -9.13 5.95
C ALA A 188 -5.01 -8.49 4.83
N ASN A 189 -3.79 -8.99 4.59
CA ASN A 189 -2.91 -8.41 3.56
C ASN A 189 -3.40 -8.68 2.12
N ASN A 190 -4.24 -9.67 1.92
CA ASN A 190 -4.74 -10.04 0.61
C ASN A 190 -6.26 -10.19 0.60
N PRO A 191 -7.02 -9.08 0.46
CA PRO A 191 -8.48 -9.06 0.62
C PRO A 191 -9.24 -9.55 -0.64
N ILE A 192 -8.73 -10.56 -1.36
CA ILE A 192 -9.40 -11.11 -2.57
C ILE A 192 -10.73 -11.77 -2.19
N GLN A 193 -10.76 -12.54 -1.12
CA GLN A 193 -11.99 -13.22 -0.69
C GLN A 193 -13.05 -12.21 -0.27
N GLU A 194 -12.64 -11.14 0.39
CA GLU A 194 -13.51 -10.03 0.76
C GLU A 194 -14.07 -9.32 -0.48
N CYS A 195 -13.23 -9.09 -1.49
CA CYS A 195 -13.66 -8.54 -2.78
C CYS A 195 -14.71 -9.45 -3.43
N ILE A 196 -14.45 -10.76 -3.54
CA ILE A 196 -15.40 -11.72 -4.13
C ILE A 196 -16.75 -11.67 -3.40
N ASN A 197 -16.72 -11.69 -2.07
CA ASN A 197 -17.93 -11.75 -1.26
C ASN A 197 -18.74 -10.44 -1.31
N ARG A 198 -18.07 -9.29 -1.20
CA ARG A 198 -18.72 -7.97 -1.17
C ARG A 198 -19.28 -7.56 -2.52
N GLU A 199 -18.55 -7.87 -3.60
CA GLU A 199 -18.94 -7.51 -4.97
C GLU A 199 -19.81 -8.58 -5.64
N ALA A 200 -20.06 -9.71 -4.97
CA ALA A 200 -20.75 -10.86 -5.54
C ALA A 200 -20.19 -11.24 -6.92
N THR A 201 -18.87 -11.18 -7.06
CA THR A 201 -18.14 -11.35 -8.31
C THR A 201 -17.36 -12.66 -8.35
N ASN A 202 -16.81 -13.00 -9.50
CA ASN A 202 -15.89 -14.12 -9.64
C ASN A 202 -14.45 -13.64 -9.86
N ILE A 203 -13.50 -14.55 -9.70
CA ILE A 203 -12.07 -14.27 -9.79
C ILE A 203 -11.64 -13.75 -11.17
N ASP A 204 -12.35 -14.09 -12.25
CA ASP A 204 -12.00 -13.71 -13.62
C ASP A 204 -12.21 -12.21 -13.90
N LYS A 205 -12.97 -11.52 -13.04
CA LYS A 205 -13.17 -10.08 -13.08
C LYS A 205 -12.24 -9.30 -12.17
N ILE A 206 -11.39 -9.98 -11.43
CA ILE A 206 -10.47 -9.40 -10.47
C ILE A 206 -9.06 -9.42 -11.03
N PHE A 207 -8.41 -8.27 -11.04
CA PHE A 207 -6.97 -8.14 -11.24
C PHE A 207 -6.31 -8.05 -9.86
N ALA A 208 -5.45 -8.99 -9.52
CA ALA A 208 -4.88 -9.06 -8.19
C ALA A 208 -3.35 -9.04 -8.21
N ILE A 209 -2.76 -8.23 -7.35
CA ILE A 209 -1.33 -8.16 -7.08
C ILE A 209 -1.11 -8.56 -5.63
N THR A 210 -0.27 -9.55 -5.40
CA THR A 210 0.11 -10.01 -4.06
C THR A 210 1.62 -10.05 -3.89
N CYS A 211 2.09 -9.79 -2.68
CA CYS A 211 3.50 -9.97 -2.32
C CYS A 211 3.67 -11.30 -1.60
N VAL A 212 4.42 -12.19 -2.17
CA VAL A 212 4.76 -13.47 -1.53
C VAL A 212 6.11 -13.39 -0.84
N GLY A 213 6.14 -13.74 0.44
CA GLY A 213 7.39 -13.84 1.18
C GLY A 213 8.29 -14.89 0.55
N SER A 214 9.57 -14.55 0.30
CA SER A 214 10.56 -15.58 0.03
C SER A 214 10.73 -16.43 1.29
N ASN A 215 10.95 -17.75 1.13
CA ASN A 215 11.31 -18.64 2.25
C ASN A 215 12.58 -18.15 2.99
N ASN A 216 13.31 -17.22 2.39
CA ASN A 216 14.57 -16.63 2.83
C ASN A 216 14.41 -15.23 3.44
N ILE A 217 13.23 -14.83 3.93
CA ILE A 217 13.18 -13.67 4.82
C ILE A 217 13.94 -14.05 6.08
N ASN A 218 15.23 -13.77 6.08
CA ASN A 218 16.06 -13.94 7.25
C ASN A 218 15.59 -12.92 8.28
N VAL A 219 15.26 -13.41 9.47
CA VAL A 219 15.15 -12.52 10.63
C VAL A 219 16.56 -11.97 10.82
N VAL A 220 16.75 -10.70 10.54
CA VAL A 220 18.03 -10.03 10.74
C VAL A 220 18.25 -9.93 12.25
N TYR A 221 19.13 -10.78 12.77
CA TYR A 221 19.61 -10.67 14.14
C TYR A 221 20.73 -9.63 14.13
N ASP A 222 20.33 -8.36 14.04
CA ASP A 222 21.23 -7.22 14.10
C ASP A 222 21.16 -6.61 15.51
N ASP A 223 22.19 -5.89 15.92
CA ASP A 223 22.24 -5.16 17.18
C ASP A 223 21.14 -4.06 17.27
N ASN A 224 20.46 -3.78 16.17
CA ASN A 224 19.34 -2.84 16.12
C ASN A 224 18.01 -3.55 16.36
N VAL A 225 17.49 -3.45 17.59
CA VAL A 225 16.21 -4.04 18.03
C VAL A 225 15.02 -3.64 17.14
N ILE A 226 15.07 -2.48 16.48
CA ILE A 226 14.00 -1.99 15.61
C ILE A 226 13.98 -2.80 14.31
N TYR A 227 15.13 -3.00 13.67
CA TYR A 227 15.24 -3.85 12.48
C TYR A 227 14.84 -5.29 12.78
N TYR A 228 15.24 -5.80 13.94
CA TYR A 228 14.84 -7.13 14.40
C TYR A 228 13.31 -7.22 14.53
N ALA A 229 12.66 -6.28 15.23
CA ALA A 229 11.21 -6.27 15.40
C ALA A 229 10.45 -6.15 14.06
N ILE A 230 10.91 -5.28 13.16
CA ILE A 230 10.33 -5.12 11.81
C ILE A 230 10.48 -6.41 10.99
N SER A 231 11.63 -7.08 11.07
CA SER A 231 11.87 -8.33 10.34
C SER A 231 10.95 -9.46 10.81
N ILE A 232 10.67 -9.52 12.12
CA ILE A 232 9.70 -10.45 12.69
C ILE A 232 8.29 -10.13 12.19
N LEU A 233 7.86 -8.87 12.27
CA LEU A 233 6.53 -8.44 11.80
C LEU A 233 6.33 -8.80 10.33
N ARG A 234 7.31 -8.51 9.47
CA ARG A 234 7.26 -8.90 8.06
C ARG A 234 7.11 -10.41 7.90
N LYS A 235 7.89 -11.20 8.65
CA LYS A 235 7.81 -12.65 8.59
C LYS A 235 6.45 -13.18 9.02
N VAL A 236 5.82 -12.59 10.04
CA VAL A 236 4.46 -12.92 10.48
C VAL A 236 3.45 -12.63 9.38
N ILE A 237 3.46 -11.41 8.81
CA ILE A 237 2.57 -10.99 7.71
C ILE A 237 2.63 -12.00 6.56
N TYR A 238 3.83 -12.29 6.05
CA TYR A 238 3.97 -13.21 4.92
C TYR A 238 3.72 -14.69 5.27
N SER A 239 3.81 -15.08 6.55
CA SER A 239 3.50 -16.46 6.97
C SER A 239 2.01 -16.71 7.03
N CYS A 240 1.21 -15.71 7.39
CA CYS A 240 -0.24 -15.81 7.43
C CYS A 240 -0.87 -15.94 6.03
N GLU A 241 -0.18 -15.50 4.97
CA GLU A 241 -0.70 -15.52 3.60
C GLU A 241 -0.67 -16.89 2.92
N LYS A 242 0.23 -17.79 3.35
CA LYS A 242 0.45 -19.06 2.65
C LYS A 242 -0.82 -19.88 2.41
N ASP A 243 -1.73 -19.91 3.37
CA ASP A 243 -2.92 -20.78 3.29
C ASP A 243 -4.05 -20.20 2.40
N GLN A 244 -4.09 -18.88 2.19
CA GLN A 244 -5.10 -18.25 1.34
C GLN A 244 -4.70 -18.24 -0.15
N LEU A 245 -3.43 -18.11 -0.45
CA LEU A 245 -2.89 -18.01 -1.81
C LEU A 245 -3.03 -19.31 -2.62
N TYR A 246 -3.00 -20.48 -1.98
CA TYR A 246 -3.12 -21.76 -2.66
C TYR A 246 -4.51 -22.00 -3.28
N LYS A 247 -5.55 -21.35 -2.79
CA LYS A 247 -6.92 -21.51 -3.29
C LYS A 247 -7.22 -20.72 -4.56
N MET A 248 -6.31 -19.83 -5.00
CA MET A 248 -6.54 -18.88 -6.10
C MET A 248 -5.55 -19.04 -7.26
N VAL A 249 -5.02 -20.24 -7.49
CA VAL A 249 -3.87 -20.50 -8.38
C VAL A 249 -4.16 -20.30 -9.87
N ASP A 250 -5.43 -20.31 -10.29
CA ASP A 250 -5.78 -20.43 -11.72
C ASP A 250 -6.26 -19.12 -12.42
N SER A 251 -6.13 -17.95 -11.80
CA SER A 251 -6.48 -16.71 -12.50
C SER A 251 -5.28 -16.14 -13.25
N LYS A 252 -5.43 -15.89 -14.55
CA LYS A 252 -4.41 -15.24 -15.39
C LYS A 252 -4.09 -13.80 -15.01
N TYR A 253 -4.92 -13.18 -14.19
CA TYR A 253 -4.75 -11.80 -13.69
C TYR A 253 -4.30 -11.78 -12.23
N PHE A 254 -3.64 -12.82 -11.79
CA PHE A 254 -3.10 -12.92 -10.44
C PHE A 254 -1.56 -12.88 -10.45
N PHE A 255 -1.00 -11.77 -10.05
CA PHE A 255 0.44 -11.50 -10.09
C PHE A 255 1.07 -11.62 -8.71
N ARG A 256 2.21 -12.31 -8.64
CA ARG A 256 2.95 -12.57 -7.41
C ARG A 256 4.30 -11.87 -7.45
N ILE A 257 4.44 -10.81 -6.66
CA ILE A 257 5.72 -10.13 -6.45
C ILE A 257 6.49 -10.89 -5.37
N LYS A 258 7.72 -11.29 -5.66
CA LYS A 258 8.61 -11.85 -4.64
C LYS A 258 9.12 -10.71 -3.76
N ALA A 259 8.79 -10.73 -2.47
CA ALA A 259 9.33 -9.76 -1.53
C ALA A 259 10.86 -9.87 -1.49
N GLY A 260 11.53 -8.79 -1.83
CA GLY A 260 13.00 -8.69 -1.77
C GLY A 260 13.51 -8.82 -0.33
N VAL A 261 14.67 -9.45 -0.17
CA VAL A 261 15.23 -9.78 1.15
C VAL A 261 15.78 -8.54 1.87
N ASP A 262 16.09 -7.45 1.14
CA ASP A 262 17.00 -6.40 1.65
C ASP A 262 16.63 -4.96 1.28
N GLU A 263 15.37 -4.71 0.93
CA GLU A 263 14.91 -3.39 0.49
C GLU A 263 14.49 -2.53 1.69
N THR A 264 15.48 -1.95 2.35
CA THR A 264 15.20 -0.97 3.40
C THR A 264 14.75 0.36 2.80
N LEU A 265 13.90 1.11 3.52
CA LEU A 265 13.47 2.44 3.10
C LEU A 265 14.64 3.37 2.75
N ILE A 266 15.81 3.17 3.38
CA ILE A 266 17.03 3.95 3.14
C ILE A 266 17.58 3.69 1.73
N LYS A 267 17.55 2.46 1.22
CA LYS A 267 18.02 2.13 -0.13
C LYS A 267 17.18 2.79 -1.22
N MET A 268 15.92 3.13 -0.91
CA MET A 268 15.03 3.85 -1.81
C MET A 268 15.51 5.29 -2.13
N LYS A 269 16.55 5.79 -1.47
CA LYS A 269 17.22 7.04 -1.85
C LYS A 269 17.81 6.97 -3.27
N ASP A 270 18.31 5.80 -3.67
CA ASP A 270 18.85 5.57 -5.00
C ASP A 270 17.72 5.40 -6.03
N PRO A 271 17.61 6.29 -7.02
CA PRO A 271 16.62 6.16 -8.10
C PRO A 271 16.76 4.84 -8.86
N GLN A 272 17.99 4.31 -9.00
CA GLN A 272 18.20 3.05 -9.71
C GLN A 272 17.58 1.88 -8.96
N VAL A 273 17.67 1.83 -7.64
CA VAL A 273 17.02 0.78 -6.83
C VAL A 273 15.50 0.82 -7.03
N ARG A 274 14.88 2.01 -7.05
CA ARG A 274 13.44 2.14 -7.31
C ARG A 274 13.07 1.63 -8.71
N ARG A 275 13.89 1.98 -9.73
CA ARG A 275 13.71 1.53 -11.10
C ARG A 275 13.87 0.03 -11.25
N ASP A 276 14.87 -0.57 -10.61
CA ASP A 276 15.08 -2.03 -10.64
C ASP A 276 13.88 -2.79 -10.06
N ILE A 277 13.28 -2.28 -8.98
CA ILE A 277 12.06 -2.88 -8.40
C ILE A 277 10.88 -2.70 -9.34
N TYR A 278 10.71 -1.54 -9.93
CA TYR A 278 9.66 -1.27 -10.92
C TYR A 278 9.79 -2.19 -12.14
N ASP A 279 10.98 -2.36 -12.69
CA ASP A 279 11.26 -3.23 -13.83
C ASP A 279 11.01 -4.71 -13.49
N SER A 280 11.23 -5.12 -12.25
CA SER A 280 10.86 -6.46 -11.78
C SER A 280 9.35 -6.70 -11.85
N GLY A 281 8.55 -5.66 -11.61
CA GLY A 281 7.10 -5.70 -11.77
C GLY A 281 6.68 -5.86 -13.23
N ILE A 282 7.29 -5.10 -14.14
CA ILE A 282 7.07 -5.26 -15.59
C ILE A 282 7.38 -6.69 -16.02
N LYS A 283 8.51 -7.23 -15.58
CA LYS A 283 8.89 -8.61 -15.87
C LYS A 283 7.84 -9.61 -15.35
N THR A 284 7.38 -9.43 -14.11
CA THR A 284 6.34 -10.30 -13.50
C THR A 284 5.03 -10.27 -14.29
N TYR A 285 4.67 -9.13 -14.87
CA TYR A 285 3.48 -9.00 -15.71
C TYR A 285 3.63 -9.72 -17.05
N ARG A 286 4.83 -9.72 -17.63
CA ARG A 286 5.11 -10.30 -18.96
C ARG A 286 5.36 -11.82 -18.93
N GLU A 287 5.69 -12.39 -17.78
CA GLU A 287 5.84 -13.85 -17.56
C GLU A 287 4.49 -14.54 -17.43
#